data_cd0c347d8e13a6974116ea44011fe1b9
#
_entry.id   cd0c347d8e13a6974116ea44011fe1b9
#
_cell.length_a   1.000
_cell.length_b   1.000
_cell.length_c   1.000
_cell.angle_alpha   90.00
_cell.angle_beta   90.00
_cell.angle_gamma   90.00
#
_symmetry.space_group_name_H-M   'P 1'
#
loop_
_entity.id
_entity.type
_entity.pdbx_description
1 polymer ?
#
loop_
_entity_poly.entity_id
_entity_poly.type
_entity_poly.pdbx_seq_one_letter_code
_entity_poly.pdbx_strand_id
1 'polypeptide(L)'
;MARIKNIELPGEKHTCIGLTAIYGIGRSLALTICGDAGVEPTKKIKDLTDEEIAKLRKEVEKYVVEGDLRRDVQMNIKNKMEINSYEGIRHKKGLPVRGQRTSRNAKTRKGRGKVVANKKKVGK
;
A
#
# COMPACT_ATOMS: atom_id res chain seq x y z
N MET A 1 17.56 -4.87 -14.52
CA MET A 1 17.00 -4.70 -13.20
C MET A 1 15.95 -5.76 -12.88
N ALA A 2 15.86 -6.15 -11.61
CA ALA A 2 14.90 -7.17 -11.21
C ALA A 2 13.48 -6.62 -11.21
N ARG A 3 12.53 -7.39 -11.73
CA ARG A 3 11.12 -7.03 -11.73
C ARG A 3 10.30 -8.18 -11.17
N ILE A 4 9.42 -7.87 -10.24
CA ILE A 4 8.50 -8.83 -9.64
C ILE A 4 7.11 -8.19 -9.67
N LYS A 5 6.11 -8.94 -10.18
CA LYS A 5 4.73 -8.43 -10.31
C LYS A 5 4.67 -7.13 -11.11
N ASN A 6 5.49 -7.02 -12.15
CA ASN A 6 5.61 -5.83 -13.00
C ASN A 6 6.11 -4.58 -12.28
N ILE A 7 6.70 -4.75 -11.11
CA ILE A 7 7.30 -3.66 -10.37
C ILE A 7 8.82 -3.77 -10.47
N GLU A 8 9.46 -2.71 -10.90
CA GLU A 8 10.91 -2.64 -10.99
C GLU A 8 11.47 -2.38 -9.60
N LEU A 9 12.36 -3.27 -9.14
CA LEU A 9 12.93 -3.15 -7.80
C LEU A 9 14.19 -2.27 -7.84
N PRO A 10 14.42 -1.45 -6.80
CA PRO A 10 15.63 -0.62 -6.75
C PRO A 10 16.88 -1.48 -6.54
N GLY A 11 17.81 -1.42 -7.51
CA GLY A 11 19.01 -2.26 -7.49
C GLY A 11 20.00 -1.94 -6.38
N GLU A 12 20.00 -0.71 -5.90
CA GLU A 12 20.94 -0.27 -4.85
C GLU A 12 20.53 -0.68 -3.45
N LYS A 13 19.32 -1.17 -3.25
CA LYS A 13 18.79 -1.54 -1.94
C LYS A 13 19.04 -3.01 -1.64
N HIS A 14 19.09 -3.37 -0.36
CA HIS A 14 19.11 -4.77 0.05
C HIS A 14 17.82 -5.44 -0.41
N THR A 15 17.87 -6.75 -0.60
CA THR A 15 16.72 -7.52 -1.09
C THR A 15 15.49 -7.32 -0.22
N CYS A 16 15.62 -7.39 1.10
CA CYS A 16 14.50 -7.23 2.00
C CYS A 16 13.87 -5.83 1.93
N ILE A 17 14.67 -4.80 1.70
CA ILE A 17 14.18 -3.44 1.58
C ILE A 17 13.60 -3.20 0.19
N GLY A 18 14.25 -3.73 -0.84
CA GLY A 18 13.77 -3.60 -2.21
C GLY A 18 12.40 -4.23 -2.43
N LEU A 19 12.14 -5.36 -1.78
CA LEU A 19 10.83 -6.01 -1.87
C LEU A 19 9.70 -5.14 -1.32
N THR A 20 9.98 -4.22 -0.41
CA THR A 20 8.95 -3.33 0.12
C THR A 20 8.41 -2.35 -0.92
N ALA A 21 9.06 -2.23 -2.09
CA ALA A 21 8.53 -1.43 -3.20
C ALA A 21 7.26 -2.04 -3.78
N ILE A 22 7.00 -3.32 -3.53
CA ILE A 22 5.79 -4.00 -3.98
C ILE A 22 4.66 -3.67 -2.99
N TYR A 23 3.53 -3.18 -3.50
CA TYR A 23 2.39 -2.87 -2.66
C TYR A 23 1.88 -4.13 -1.95
N GLY A 24 1.81 -4.10 -0.65
CA GLY A 24 1.38 -5.22 0.16
C GLY A 24 2.51 -5.97 0.85
N ILE A 25 3.76 -5.65 0.55
CA ILE A 25 4.92 -6.25 1.22
C ILE A 25 5.59 -5.20 2.09
N GLY A 26 5.61 -5.43 3.39
CA GLY A 26 6.33 -4.61 4.36
C GLY A 26 7.66 -5.26 4.74
N ARG A 27 8.35 -4.66 5.68
CA ARG A 27 9.67 -5.16 6.10
C ARG A 27 9.64 -6.57 6.65
N SER A 28 8.68 -6.87 7.52
CA SER A 28 8.56 -8.20 8.14
C SER A 28 8.26 -9.27 7.11
N LEU A 29 7.32 -9.00 6.21
CA LEU A 29 6.96 -9.95 5.16
C LEU A 29 8.13 -10.13 4.18
N ALA A 30 8.85 -9.07 3.87
CA ALA A 30 10.03 -9.16 3.01
C ALA A 30 11.10 -10.07 3.60
N LEU A 31 11.34 -9.98 4.91
CA LEU A 31 12.29 -10.88 5.58
C LEU A 31 11.82 -12.33 5.54
N THR A 32 10.52 -12.56 5.74
CA THR A 32 9.94 -13.90 5.66
C THR A 32 10.10 -14.48 4.25
N ILE A 33 9.83 -13.68 3.23
CA ILE A 33 9.99 -14.10 1.83
C ILE A 33 11.43 -14.46 1.52
N CYS A 34 12.39 -13.64 1.97
CA CYS A 34 13.81 -13.93 1.76
C CYS A 34 14.23 -15.23 2.45
N GLY A 35 13.75 -15.47 3.67
CA GLY A 35 14.03 -16.70 4.40
C GLY A 35 13.47 -17.93 3.70
N ASP A 36 12.24 -17.87 3.24
CA ASP A 36 11.60 -18.97 2.54
C ASP A 36 12.23 -19.26 1.17
N ALA A 37 12.70 -18.22 0.50
CA ALA A 37 13.37 -18.37 -0.79
C ALA A 37 14.84 -18.78 -0.65
N GLY A 38 15.40 -18.72 0.56
CA GLY A 38 16.80 -19.03 0.79
C GLY A 38 17.76 -17.96 0.25
N VAL A 39 17.31 -16.74 0.14
CA VAL A 39 18.09 -15.60 -0.35
C VAL A 39 18.53 -14.76 0.84
N GLU A 40 19.78 -14.33 0.85
CA GLU A 40 20.27 -13.46 1.91
C GLU A 40 19.60 -12.08 1.84
N PRO A 41 18.92 -11.64 2.92
CA PRO A 41 18.19 -10.37 2.87
C PRO A 41 19.08 -9.13 2.75
N THR A 42 20.35 -9.23 3.15
CA THR A 42 21.29 -8.10 3.07
C THR A 42 21.96 -7.96 1.72
N LYS A 43 21.77 -8.92 0.82
CA LYS A 43 22.33 -8.87 -0.52
C LYS A 43 21.62 -7.81 -1.35
N LYS A 44 22.36 -7.00 -2.07
CA LYS A 44 21.76 -5.98 -2.94
C LYS A 44 21.03 -6.62 -4.11
N ILE A 45 19.95 -6.01 -4.53
CA ILE A 45 19.12 -6.57 -5.61
C ILE A 45 19.92 -6.72 -6.91
N LYS A 46 20.78 -5.77 -7.22
CA LYS A 46 21.60 -5.84 -8.43
C LYS A 46 22.59 -7.01 -8.44
N ASP A 47 22.91 -7.57 -7.27
CA ASP A 47 23.82 -8.69 -7.14
C ASP A 47 23.11 -10.05 -7.13
N LEU A 48 21.78 -10.07 -7.26
CA LEU A 48 21.01 -11.30 -7.30
C LEU A 48 21.20 -12.04 -8.61
N THR A 49 21.28 -13.38 -8.52
CA THR A 49 21.30 -14.22 -9.72
C THR A 49 19.88 -14.42 -10.23
N ASP A 50 19.76 -14.84 -11.49
CA ASP A 50 18.46 -15.12 -12.08
C ASP A 50 17.68 -16.20 -11.32
N GLU A 51 18.40 -17.20 -10.79
CA GLU A 51 17.80 -18.26 -9.99
C GLU A 51 17.21 -17.72 -8.70
N GLU A 52 17.96 -16.82 -8.04
CA GLU A 52 17.49 -16.19 -6.80
C GLU A 52 16.25 -15.34 -7.06
N ILE A 53 16.24 -14.59 -8.16
CA ILE A 53 15.07 -13.77 -8.57
C ILE A 53 13.87 -14.66 -8.84
N ALA A 54 14.08 -15.80 -9.51
CA ALA A 54 12.98 -16.74 -9.79
C ALA A 54 12.39 -17.31 -8.50
N LYS A 55 13.25 -17.63 -7.52
CA LYS A 55 12.79 -18.12 -6.22
C LYS A 55 11.97 -17.04 -5.47
N LEU A 56 12.42 -15.80 -5.52
CA LEU A 56 11.70 -14.69 -4.90
C LEU A 56 10.33 -14.48 -5.56
N ARG A 57 10.27 -14.54 -6.89
CA ARG A 57 9.00 -14.42 -7.61
C ARG A 57 8.02 -15.50 -7.18
N LYS A 58 8.49 -16.73 -7.06
CA LYS A 58 7.66 -17.85 -6.65
C LYS A 58 7.10 -17.66 -5.24
N GLU A 59 7.92 -17.16 -4.32
CA GLU A 59 7.46 -16.88 -2.96
C GLU A 59 6.48 -15.72 -2.90
N VAL A 60 6.71 -14.67 -3.69
CA VAL A 60 5.81 -13.51 -3.74
C VAL A 60 4.42 -13.90 -4.28
N GLU A 61 4.37 -14.87 -5.20
CA GLU A 61 3.10 -15.33 -5.75
C GLU A 61 2.16 -15.95 -4.72
N LYS A 62 2.68 -16.39 -3.57
CA LYS A 62 1.87 -16.96 -2.50
C LYS A 62 1.04 -15.90 -1.76
N TYR A 63 1.33 -14.64 -1.97
CA TYR A 63 0.69 -13.53 -1.25
C TYR A 63 -0.15 -12.69 -2.19
N VAL A 64 -1.21 -12.08 -1.65
CA VAL A 64 -2.02 -11.14 -2.40
C VAL A 64 -1.32 -9.78 -2.34
N VAL A 65 -0.80 -9.32 -3.47
CA VAL A 65 -0.02 -8.08 -3.56
C VAL A 65 -0.43 -7.28 -4.80
N GLU A 66 0.01 -6.02 -4.87
CA GLU A 66 -0.20 -5.10 -5.98
C GLU A 66 -1.65 -5.02 -6.42
N GLY A 67 -1.93 -5.24 -7.71
CA GLY A 67 -3.27 -5.10 -8.26
C GLY A 67 -4.33 -5.94 -7.58
N ASP A 68 -3.98 -7.18 -7.23
CA ASP A 68 -4.91 -8.08 -6.54
C ASP A 68 -5.27 -7.54 -5.16
N LEU A 69 -4.27 -7.06 -4.41
CA LEU A 69 -4.50 -6.47 -3.09
C LEU A 69 -5.33 -5.19 -3.20
N ARG A 70 -5.03 -4.34 -4.16
CA ARG A 70 -5.80 -3.11 -4.37
C ARG A 70 -7.25 -3.42 -4.67
N ARG A 71 -7.48 -4.45 -5.47
CA ARG A 71 -8.84 -4.89 -5.80
C ARG A 71 -9.56 -5.39 -4.55
N ASP A 72 -8.90 -6.19 -3.71
CA ASP A 72 -9.47 -6.70 -2.47
C ASP A 72 -9.85 -5.58 -1.51
N VAL A 73 -8.97 -4.59 -1.35
CA VAL A 73 -9.25 -3.43 -0.49
C VAL A 73 -10.48 -2.68 -1.00
N GLN A 74 -10.55 -2.45 -2.31
CA GLN A 74 -11.69 -1.76 -2.91
C GLN A 74 -12.99 -2.53 -2.73
N MET A 75 -12.95 -3.85 -2.91
CA MET A 75 -14.12 -4.70 -2.69
C MET A 75 -14.58 -4.68 -1.25
N ASN A 76 -13.64 -4.69 -0.31
CA ASN A 76 -13.98 -4.63 1.11
C ASN A 76 -14.67 -3.32 1.46
N ILE A 77 -14.19 -2.21 0.92
CA ILE A 77 -14.82 -0.90 1.12
C ILE A 77 -16.20 -0.87 0.48
N LYS A 78 -16.31 -1.40 -0.72
CA LYS A 78 -17.58 -1.47 -1.44
C LYS A 78 -18.62 -2.29 -0.67
N ASN A 79 -18.20 -3.42 -0.09
CA ASN A 79 -19.08 -4.25 0.72
C ASN A 79 -19.64 -3.47 1.92
N LYS A 80 -18.80 -2.70 2.58
CA LYS A 80 -19.25 -1.86 3.70
C LYS A 80 -20.25 -0.80 3.26
N MET A 81 -20.07 -0.23 2.07
CA MET A 81 -20.99 0.73 1.51
C MET A 81 -22.33 0.08 1.14
N GLU A 82 -22.29 -1.11 0.58
CA GLU A 82 -23.50 -1.82 0.14
C GLU A 82 -24.40 -2.24 1.30
N ILE A 83 -23.81 -2.62 2.44
CA ILE A 83 -24.60 -2.99 3.62
C ILE A 83 -25.06 -1.78 4.44
N ASN A 84 -24.71 -0.57 3.98
CA ASN A 84 -25.07 0.69 4.64
C ASN A 84 -24.59 0.78 6.09
N SER A 85 -23.41 0.22 6.38
CA SER A 85 -22.79 0.36 7.69
C SER A 85 -22.37 1.81 7.91
N TYR A 86 -22.20 2.20 9.18
CA TYR A 86 -21.68 3.53 9.49
C TYR A 86 -20.35 3.79 8.79
N GLU A 87 -19.43 2.82 8.84
CA GLU A 87 -18.14 2.92 8.17
C GLU A 87 -18.31 3.11 6.67
N GLY A 88 -19.23 2.38 6.04
CA GLY A 88 -19.52 2.51 4.61
C GLY A 88 -20.02 3.89 4.24
N ILE A 89 -20.91 4.45 5.07
CA ILE A 89 -21.42 5.82 4.86
C ILE A 89 -20.28 6.84 4.94
N ARG A 90 -19.38 6.67 5.90
CA ARG A 90 -18.22 7.55 6.03
C ARG A 90 -17.30 7.45 4.80
N HIS A 91 -17.11 6.25 4.26
CA HIS A 91 -16.35 6.08 3.01
C HIS A 91 -16.99 6.77 1.83
N LYS A 92 -18.32 6.65 1.69
CA LYS A 92 -19.05 7.33 0.60
C LYS A 92 -18.88 8.84 0.63
N LYS A 93 -18.85 9.41 1.82
CA LYS A 93 -18.72 10.85 2.02
C LYS A 93 -17.28 11.33 2.06
N GLY A 94 -16.31 10.41 2.02
CA GLY A 94 -14.90 10.77 2.12
C GLY A 94 -14.51 11.31 3.49
N LEU A 95 -15.20 10.89 4.53
CA LEU A 95 -14.97 11.35 5.89
C LEU A 95 -14.19 10.32 6.71
N PRO A 96 -13.51 10.72 7.81
CA PRO A 96 -12.84 9.76 8.68
C PRO A 96 -13.78 8.69 9.18
N VAL A 97 -13.30 7.44 9.19
CA VAL A 97 -14.11 6.25 9.45
C VAL A 97 -14.08 5.82 10.92
N ARG A 98 -13.01 6.16 11.63
CA ARG A 98 -12.77 5.69 13.00
C ARG A 98 -13.11 6.70 14.09
N GLY A 99 -14.09 7.54 13.84
CA GLY A 99 -14.57 8.49 14.85
C GLY A 99 -13.69 9.70 15.09
N GLN A 100 -12.77 10.00 14.17
CA GLN A 100 -11.91 11.17 14.31
C GLN A 100 -12.73 12.45 14.14
N ARG A 101 -12.22 13.51 14.73
CA ARG A 101 -12.84 14.83 14.60
C ARG A 101 -12.72 15.34 13.17
N THR A 102 -13.80 15.91 12.64
CA THR A 102 -13.81 16.43 11.28
C THR A 102 -13.58 17.94 11.22
N SER A 103 -13.79 18.63 12.34
CA SER A 103 -13.63 20.08 12.41
C SER A 103 -12.21 20.54 12.64
N ARG A 104 -11.27 19.63 12.79
CA ARG A 104 -9.87 19.95 13.10
C ARG A 104 -8.90 19.45 12.03
N ASN A 105 -8.43 18.23 12.14
CA ASN A 105 -7.33 17.68 11.34
C ASN A 105 -7.72 16.42 10.57
N ALA A 106 -8.76 16.48 9.77
CA ALA A 106 -9.15 15.34 8.92
C ALA A 106 -8.59 15.45 7.50
N LYS A 107 -7.43 16.07 7.35
CA LYS A 107 -6.84 16.39 6.04
C LYS A 107 -6.50 15.14 5.20
N THR A 108 -6.16 14.04 5.84
CA THR A 108 -5.83 12.80 5.13
C THR A 108 -7.01 12.29 4.33
N ARG A 109 -8.23 12.45 4.83
CA ARG A 109 -9.44 12.02 4.14
C ARG A 109 -10.13 13.15 3.37
N LYS A 110 -10.21 14.33 3.97
CA LYS A 110 -10.89 15.48 3.37
C LYS A 110 -9.99 16.29 2.44
N GLY A 111 -8.70 16.06 2.50
CA GLY A 111 -7.73 16.83 1.77
C GLY A 111 -7.37 18.13 2.45
N ARG A 112 -6.49 18.89 1.86
CA ARG A 112 -6.04 20.17 2.40
C ARG A 112 -7.16 21.20 2.33
N GLY A 113 -7.11 22.17 3.23
CA GLY A 113 -8.02 23.30 3.17
C GLY A 113 -7.88 24.03 1.84
N LYS A 114 -9.01 24.35 1.24
CA LYS A 114 -9.04 25.05 -0.04
C LYS A 114 -9.39 26.50 0.15
N VAL A 115 -8.68 27.38 -0.55
CA VAL A 115 -9.02 28.80 -0.58
C VAL A 115 -10.19 28.99 -1.53
N VAL A 116 -11.30 29.51 -1.02
CA VAL A 116 -12.49 29.78 -1.80
C VAL A 116 -12.67 31.29 -1.88
N ALA A 117 -12.88 31.82 -3.07
CA ALA A 117 -12.97 33.27 -3.28
C ALA A 117 -13.97 33.97 -2.37
N ASN A 118 -15.12 33.33 -2.11
CA ASN A 118 -16.16 33.90 -1.27
C ASN A 118 -16.08 33.51 0.21
N LYS A 119 -15.09 32.74 0.58
CA LYS A 119 -15.00 32.19 1.92
C LYS A 119 -14.77 33.26 2.97
N LYS A 120 -14.07 34.32 2.67
CA LYS A 120 -13.85 35.40 3.59
C LYS A 120 -15.15 36.03 4.08
N LYS A 121 -16.19 36.03 3.26
CA LYS A 121 -17.48 36.55 3.65
C LYS A 121 -18.16 35.65 4.68
N VAL A 122 -17.94 34.37 4.54
CA VAL A 122 -18.49 33.37 5.46
C VAL A 122 -17.67 33.31 6.74
N GLY A 123 -16.37 33.48 6.62
CA GLY A 123 -15.43 33.37 7.72
C GLY A 123 -15.37 34.59 8.66
N LYS A 124 -16.14 35.59 8.39
CA LYS A 124 -16.15 36.81 9.21
C LYS A 124 -17.18 36.77 10.30
#